data_16561d70b9b997896dc0d2c68ff8eb95
#
_entry.id   16561d70b9b997896dc0d2c68ff8eb95
#
_cell.length_a   1.000
_cell.length_b   1.000
_cell.length_c   1.000
_cell.angle_alpha   90.00
_cell.angle_beta   90.00
_cell.angle_gamma   90.00
#
_symmetry.space_group_name_H-M   'P 1'
#
loop_
_entity.id
_entity.type
_entity.pdbx_description
1 polymer ?
#
loop_
_entity_poly.entity_id
_entity_poly.type
_entity_poly.pdbx_seq_one_letter_code
_entity_poly.pdbx_strand_id
1 'polypeptide(L)'
;MSEPTQTKSLKRGRGRPRLFDRTAAIQQAMLLFWDRGYEGTTFDDLIGAMKLSPSSFYHEFGSKERLYREAVDYYLNVSLSDVSRVLSSHRDTRAAFEAFIEETAAFFTNGASPTGCMISLAGTHLPPHLRSVAEFTKSLRKGFEQELARRLRKGVSDGDLLPGTNVKELAAYFDAVIRGMAVHARDGASRKQLLAICRVAMRAWPSRPFGSNGKTTHKRRPRLADPDLG
;
A
#
# COMPACT_ATOMS: atom_id res chain seq x y z
N MET A 1 -75.32 18.90 -27.68
CA MET A 1 -74.02 19.14 -28.28
C MET A 1 -73.06 19.41 -27.12
N SER A 2 -72.29 18.39 -26.70
CA SER A 2 -71.40 18.48 -25.54
C SER A 2 -69.98 18.39 -26.08
N GLU A 3 -69.17 19.42 -25.78
CA GLU A 3 -67.76 19.49 -26.17
C GLU A 3 -66.87 18.51 -25.35
N PRO A 4 -65.86 17.91 -25.91
CA PRO A 4 -64.92 17.04 -25.17
C PRO A 4 -63.83 17.86 -24.49
N THR A 5 -63.74 17.69 -23.18
CA THR A 5 -62.63 18.24 -22.29
C THR A 5 -61.29 17.67 -22.65
N GLN A 6 -60.37 18.51 -23.15
CA GLN A 6 -58.97 18.13 -23.37
C GLN A 6 -58.21 18.01 -22.04
N THR A 7 -57.84 16.82 -21.69
CA THR A 7 -56.93 16.55 -20.56
C THR A 7 -55.49 16.93 -20.96
N LYS A 8 -54.96 18.04 -20.39
CA LYS A 8 -53.53 18.43 -20.50
C LYS A 8 -52.65 17.42 -19.77
N SER A 9 -51.89 16.66 -20.54
CA SER A 9 -50.81 15.82 -20.04
C SER A 9 -49.74 16.68 -19.33
N LEU A 10 -49.63 16.54 -18.02
CA LEU A 10 -48.55 17.12 -17.22
C LEU A 10 -47.22 16.47 -17.63
N LYS A 11 -46.36 17.21 -18.33
CA LYS A 11 -44.98 16.84 -18.57
C LYS A 11 -44.28 16.66 -17.22
N ARG A 12 -43.93 15.40 -16.87
CA ARG A 12 -43.03 15.10 -15.73
C ARG A 12 -41.75 15.92 -15.87
N GLY A 13 -41.52 16.83 -14.94
CA GLY A 13 -40.32 17.64 -14.85
C GLY A 13 -39.06 16.74 -14.84
N ARG A 14 -38.09 17.06 -15.69
CA ARG A 14 -36.76 16.49 -15.63
C ARG A 14 -36.21 16.71 -14.21
N GLY A 15 -36.03 15.64 -13.46
CA GLY A 15 -35.41 15.70 -12.14
C GLY A 15 -34.08 16.46 -12.23
N ARG A 16 -33.79 17.23 -11.17
CA ARG A 16 -32.54 17.98 -11.03
C ARG A 16 -31.36 17.07 -11.44
N PRO A 17 -30.43 17.51 -12.32
CA PRO A 17 -29.27 16.72 -12.70
C PRO A 17 -28.56 16.29 -11.41
N ARG A 18 -28.33 14.98 -11.23
CA ARG A 18 -27.47 14.53 -10.14
C ARG A 18 -26.11 15.20 -10.36
N LEU A 19 -25.68 16.00 -9.39
CA LEU A 19 -24.32 16.53 -9.38
C LEU A 19 -23.37 15.33 -9.54
N PHE A 20 -22.48 15.42 -10.54
CA PHE A 20 -21.47 14.40 -10.78
C PHE A 20 -20.53 14.31 -9.55
N ASP A 21 -20.49 13.14 -8.94
CA ASP A 21 -19.59 12.87 -7.82
C ASP A 21 -18.27 12.31 -8.39
N ARG A 22 -17.28 13.20 -8.54
CA ARG A 22 -15.97 12.87 -9.07
C ARG A 22 -15.22 11.85 -8.20
N THR A 23 -15.35 11.95 -6.88
CA THR A 23 -14.70 11.04 -5.93
C THR A 23 -15.28 9.63 -6.06
N ALA A 24 -16.59 9.51 -6.11
CA ALA A 24 -17.25 8.21 -6.34
C ALA A 24 -16.84 7.61 -7.69
N ALA A 25 -16.70 8.41 -8.74
CA ALA A 25 -16.23 7.95 -10.05
C ALA A 25 -14.79 7.42 -10.00
N ILE A 26 -13.86 8.13 -9.33
CA ILE A 26 -12.48 7.68 -9.12
C ILE A 26 -12.46 6.37 -8.33
N GLN A 27 -13.28 6.23 -7.30
CA GLN A 27 -13.39 5.00 -6.51
C GLN A 27 -13.84 3.81 -7.37
N GLN A 28 -14.83 3.98 -8.25
CA GLN A 28 -15.26 2.93 -9.17
C GLN A 28 -14.15 2.55 -10.16
N ALA A 29 -13.45 3.52 -10.71
CA ALA A 29 -12.31 3.28 -11.60
C ALA A 29 -11.17 2.56 -10.84
N MET A 30 -10.88 2.95 -9.61
CA MET A 30 -9.88 2.32 -8.75
C MET A 30 -10.19 0.83 -8.53
N LEU A 31 -11.44 0.49 -8.23
CA LEU A 31 -11.85 -0.91 -8.05
C LEU A 31 -11.67 -1.73 -9.32
N LEU A 32 -12.01 -1.18 -10.49
CA LEU A 32 -11.80 -1.85 -11.78
C LEU A 32 -10.31 -2.06 -12.09
N PHE A 33 -9.48 -1.03 -11.91
CA PHE A 33 -8.04 -1.15 -12.11
C PHE A 33 -7.39 -2.11 -11.13
N TRP A 34 -7.87 -2.16 -9.90
CA TRP A 34 -7.37 -3.11 -8.91
C TRP A 34 -7.72 -4.54 -9.27
N ASP A 35 -8.95 -4.78 -9.74
CA ASP A 35 -9.42 -6.11 -10.12
C ASP A 35 -8.76 -6.63 -11.40
N ARG A 36 -8.74 -5.81 -12.47
CA ARG A 36 -8.39 -6.23 -13.84
C ARG A 36 -7.03 -5.73 -14.33
N GLY A 37 -6.37 -4.87 -13.56
CA GLY A 37 -5.17 -4.16 -13.99
C GLY A 37 -5.46 -3.05 -15.00
N TYR A 38 -4.41 -2.31 -15.36
CA TYR A 38 -4.54 -1.18 -16.30
C TYR A 38 -4.97 -1.63 -17.70
N GLU A 39 -4.31 -2.66 -18.23
CA GLU A 39 -4.55 -3.14 -19.60
C GLU A 39 -5.90 -3.83 -19.72
N GLY A 40 -6.24 -4.70 -18.77
CA GLY A 40 -7.49 -5.45 -18.74
C GLY A 40 -8.74 -4.62 -18.47
N THR A 41 -8.60 -3.35 -18.10
CA THR A 41 -9.73 -2.42 -17.92
C THR A 41 -9.97 -1.65 -19.21
N THR A 42 -11.09 -1.88 -19.90
CA THR A 42 -11.42 -1.16 -21.14
C THR A 42 -11.98 0.25 -20.86
N PHE A 43 -12.02 1.09 -21.89
CA PHE A 43 -12.66 2.39 -21.82
C PHE A 43 -14.17 2.26 -21.52
N ASP A 44 -14.83 1.29 -22.15
CA ASP A 44 -16.25 1.04 -21.95
C ASP A 44 -16.57 0.55 -20.53
N ASP A 45 -15.71 -0.28 -19.92
CA ASP A 45 -15.82 -0.65 -18.52
C ASP A 45 -15.81 0.58 -17.60
N LEU A 46 -14.89 1.52 -17.87
CA LEU A 46 -14.75 2.73 -17.07
C LEU A 46 -15.97 3.62 -17.17
N ILE A 47 -16.40 3.99 -18.39
CA ILE A 47 -17.57 4.87 -18.57
C ILE A 47 -18.85 4.23 -18.05
N GLY A 48 -18.98 2.90 -18.21
CA GLY A 48 -20.11 2.14 -17.67
C GLY A 48 -20.17 2.17 -16.15
N ALA A 49 -19.05 1.86 -15.46
CA ALA A 49 -18.98 1.87 -14.01
C ALA A 49 -19.15 3.28 -13.41
N MET A 50 -18.56 4.28 -14.04
CA MET A 50 -18.62 5.68 -13.60
C MET A 50 -19.93 6.37 -14.01
N LYS A 51 -20.75 5.73 -14.86
CA LYS A 51 -22.00 6.28 -15.43
C LYS A 51 -21.79 7.60 -16.16
N LEU A 52 -20.73 7.68 -16.94
CA LEU A 52 -20.35 8.85 -17.74
C LEU A 52 -20.56 8.61 -19.24
N SER A 53 -20.83 9.69 -19.98
CA SER A 53 -20.68 9.67 -21.43
C SER A 53 -19.19 9.77 -21.81
N PRO A 54 -18.77 9.31 -23.01
CA PRO A 54 -17.42 9.50 -23.51
C PRO A 54 -16.94 10.95 -23.44
N SER A 55 -17.77 11.91 -23.84
CA SER A 55 -17.43 13.34 -23.78
C SER A 55 -17.21 13.83 -22.36
N SER A 56 -18.05 13.42 -21.40
CA SER A 56 -17.89 13.75 -19.99
C SER A 56 -16.62 13.16 -19.41
N PHE A 57 -16.29 11.91 -19.77
CA PHE A 57 -15.04 11.28 -19.34
C PHE A 57 -13.81 12.09 -19.77
N TYR A 58 -13.72 12.45 -21.06
CA TYR A 58 -12.58 13.21 -21.55
C TYR A 58 -12.51 14.61 -20.97
N HIS A 59 -13.66 15.24 -20.71
CA HIS A 59 -13.72 16.53 -20.03
C HIS A 59 -13.16 16.45 -18.60
N GLU A 60 -13.55 15.43 -17.83
CA GLU A 60 -13.21 15.30 -16.40
C GLU A 60 -11.80 14.75 -16.16
N PHE A 61 -11.40 13.76 -16.96
CA PHE A 61 -10.19 12.98 -16.70
C PHE A 61 -9.12 13.09 -17.81
N GLY A 62 -9.49 13.55 -18.99
CA GLY A 62 -8.59 13.74 -20.13
C GLY A 62 -8.12 12.44 -20.77
N SER A 63 -7.69 11.43 -20.00
CA SER A 63 -7.24 10.14 -20.54
C SER A 63 -7.40 9.01 -19.51
N LYS A 64 -7.39 7.76 -19.99
CA LYS A 64 -7.36 6.56 -19.14
C LYS A 64 -6.13 6.55 -18.22
N GLU A 65 -4.97 6.97 -18.73
CA GLU A 65 -3.75 7.01 -17.95
C GLU A 65 -3.83 8.04 -16.81
N ARG A 66 -4.39 9.23 -17.10
CA ARG A 66 -4.58 10.24 -16.06
C ARG A 66 -5.54 9.77 -14.98
N LEU A 67 -6.68 9.18 -15.37
CA LEU A 67 -7.61 8.56 -14.43
C LEU A 67 -6.95 7.45 -13.60
N TYR A 68 -6.10 6.62 -14.23
CA TYR A 68 -5.37 5.58 -13.52
C TYR A 68 -4.45 6.14 -12.42
N ARG A 69 -3.73 7.23 -12.71
CA ARG A 69 -2.88 7.90 -11.72
C ARG A 69 -3.70 8.44 -10.55
N GLU A 70 -4.84 9.08 -10.83
CA GLU A 70 -5.76 9.56 -9.80
C GLU A 70 -6.39 8.41 -8.99
N ALA A 71 -6.72 7.30 -9.63
CA ALA A 71 -7.22 6.09 -8.97
C ALA A 71 -6.15 5.46 -8.03
N VAL A 72 -4.89 5.46 -8.45
CA VAL A 72 -3.77 5.02 -7.61
C VAL A 72 -3.56 5.96 -6.43
N ASP A 73 -3.62 7.27 -6.64
CA ASP A 73 -3.52 8.24 -5.55
C ASP A 73 -4.65 8.07 -4.53
N TYR A 74 -5.87 7.82 -5.02
CA TYR A 74 -7.00 7.50 -4.14
C TYR A 74 -6.77 6.21 -3.35
N TYR A 75 -6.27 5.15 -4.00
CA TYR A 75 -5.92 3.89 -3.34
C TYR A 75 -4.90 4.08 -2.22
N LEU A 76 -3.83 4.82 -2.47
CA LEU A 76 -2.77 5.07 -1.49
C LEU A 76 -3.25 5.91 -0.31
N ASN A 77 -4.01 6.98 -0.58
CA ASN A 77 -4.36 7.98 0.42
C ASN A 77 -5.63 7.65 1.20
N VAL A 78 -6.51 6.80 0.64
CA VAL A 78 -7.78 6.42 1.26
C VAL A 78 -7.77 4.95 1.66
N SER A 79 -7.57 4.05 0.70
CA SER A 79 -7.70 2.60 0.96
C SER A 79 -6.55 2.03 1.78
N LEU A 80 -5.31 2.50 1.56
CA LEU A 80 -4.11 2.05 2.30
C LEU A 80 -3.71 2.95 3.47
N SER A 81 -4.42 4.04 3.73
CA SER A 81 -4.03 5.03 4.75
C SER A 81 -3.86 4.41 6.14
N ASP A 82 -4.76 3.54 6.55
CA ASP A 82 -4.72 2.89 7.86
C ASP A 82 -3.56 1.91 7.97
N VAL A 83 -3.37 1.06 6.97
CA VAL A 83 -2.23 0.12 6.90
C VAL A 83 -0.90 0.87 6.94
N SER A 84 -0.76 1.95 6.18
CA SER A 84 0.47 2.75 6.14
C SER A 84 0.77 3.44 7.49
N ARG A 85 -0.27 3.87 8.22
CA ARG A 85 -0.11 4.47 9.55
C ARG A 85 0.45 3.50 10.58
N VAL A 86 0.13 2.20 10.49
CA VAL A 86 0.60 1.18 11.45
C VAL A 86 2.13 1.17 11.53
N LEU A 87 2.82 1.30 10.39
CA LEU A 87 4.28 1.29 10.36
C LEU A 87 4.92 2.42 11.19
N SER A 88 4.23 3.54 11.36
CA SER A 88 4.67 4.70 12.15
C SER A 88 4.05 4.80 13.54
N SER A 89 3.03 4.01 13.86
CA SER A 89 2.28 4.12 15.11
C SER A 89 2.96 3.49 16.32
N HIS A 90 3.88 2.54 16.11
CA HIS A 90 4.61 1.87 17.18
C HIS A 90 5.98 2.50 17.40
N ARG A 91 6.37 2.67 18.67
CA ARG A 91 7.70 3.15 19.01
C ARG A 91 8.76 2.12 18.66
N ASP A 92 8.59 0.88 19.10
CA ASP A 92 9.48 -0.23 18.78
C ASP A 92 9.37 -0.63 17.31
N THR A 93 10.52 -0.76 16.64
CA THR A 93 10.58 -0.99 15.19
C THR A 93 10.14 -2.40 14.81
N ARG A 94 10.43 -3.41 15.63
CA ARG A 94 10.01 -4.78 15.38
C ARG A 94 8.49 -4.90 15.51
N ALA A 95 7.93 -4.37 16.58
CA ALA A 95 6.47 -4.34 16.78
C ALA A 95 5.75 -3.59 15.65
N ALA A 96 6.34 -2.49 15.16
CA ALA A 96 5.81 -1.75 14.01
C ALA A 96 5.73 -2.61 12.74
N PHE A 97 6.80 -3.37 12.43
CA PHE A 97 6.82 -4.25 11.26
C PHE A 97 5.89 -5.45 11.42
N GLU A 98 5.84 -6.05 12.61
CA GLU A 98 4.95 -7.18 12.90
C GLU A 98 3.48 -6.76 12.72
N ALA A 99 3.05 -5.68 13.37
CA ALA A 99 1.71 -5.15 13.23
C ALA A 99 1.40 -4.73 11.78
N PHE A 100 2.36 -4.11 11.08
CA PHE A 100 2.19 -3.68 9.71
C PHE A 100 1.98 -4.84 8.73
N ILE A 101 2.77 -5.91 8.80
CA ILE A 101 2.58 -7.06 7.89
C ILE A 101 1.32 -7.86 8.22
N GLU A 102 0.89 -7.92 9.50
CA GLU A 102 -0.37 -8.55 9.91
C GLU A 102 -1.59 -7.75 9.44
N GLU A 103 -1.55 -6.42 9.54
CA GLU A 103 -2.61 -5.54 9.02
C GLU A 103 -2.66 -5.59 7.49
N THR A 104 -1.50 -5.69 6.84
CA THR A 104 -1.41 -5.92 5.39
C THR A 104 -2.07 -7.24 4.99
N ALA A 105 -1.88 -8.32 5.76
CA ALA A 105 -2.54 -9.61 5.51
C ALA A 105 -4.08 -9.49 5.66
N ALA A 106 -4.55 -8.73 6.66
CA ALA A 106 -5.97 -8.46 6.85
C ALA A 106 -6.54 -7.66 5.67
N PHE A 107 -5.86 -6.59 5.26
CA PHE A 107 -6.26 -5.75 4.13
C PHE A 107 -6.34 -6.54 2.82
N PHE A 108 -5.35 -7.38 2.52
CA PHE A 108 -5.31 -8.18 1.29
C PHE A 108 -6.43 -9.23 1.19
N THR A 109 -7.09 -9.56 2.30
CA THR A 109 -8.10 -10.62 2.39
C THR A 109 -9.43 -10.16 2.97
N ASN A 110 -9.71 -8.86 3.01
CA ASN A 110 -10.89 -8.30 3.70
C ASN A 110 -12.24 -8.60 3.02
N GLY A 111 -12.25 -9.05 1.77
CA GLY A 111 -13.46 -9.41 1.03
C GLY A 111 -14.36 -8.22 0.60
N ALA A 112 -14.12 -7.01 1.08
CA ALA A 112 -14.87 -5.81 0.71
C ALA A 112 -14.29 -5.12 -0.54
N SER A 113 -13.09 -5.52 -0.95
CA SER A 113 -12.33 -4.98 -2.09
C SER A 113 -11.70 -6.13 -2.87
N PRO A 114 -11.19 -5.91 -4.07
CA PRO A 114 -10.39 -6.90 -4.76
C PRO A 114 -9.21 -7.38 -3.89
N THR A 115 -8.89 -8.67 -3.92
CA THR A 115 -7.82 -9.24 -3.10
C THR A 115 -6.42 -8.78 -3.51
N GLY A 116 -5.48 -8.81 -2.56
CA GLY A 116 -4.10 -8.43 -2.80
C GLY A 116 -3.89 -6.92 -2.87
N CYS A 117 -2.88 -6.47 -3.61
CA CYS A 117 -2.47 -5.07 -3.70
C CYS A 117 -2.57 -4.55 -5.13
N MET A 118 -3.26 -3.44 -5.35
CA MET A 118 -3.37 -2.80 -6.65
C MET A 118 -1.99 -2.47 -7.28
N ILE A 119 -0.99 -2.08 -6.47
CA ILE A 119 0.31 -1.62 -6.96
C ILE A 119 1.31 -2.77 -7.11
N SER A 120 1.33 -3.71 -6.18
CA SER A 120 2.26 -4.85 -6.23
C SER A 120 2.04 -5.73 -7.46
N LEU A 121 0.77 -5.86 -7.90
CA LEU A 121 0.36 -6.67 -9.04
C LEU A 121 0.40 -5.91 -10.37
N ALA A 122 0.51 -4.57 -10.34
CA ALA A 122 0.36 -3.75 -11.53
C ALA A 122 1.66 -3.61 -12.34
N GLY A 123 1.51 -3.59 -13.67
CA GLY A 123 2.51 -3.03 -14.58
C GLY A 123 3.82 -3.82 -14.73
N THR A 124 3.85 -5.10 -14.35
CA THR A 124 5.06 -5.93 -14.48
C THR A 124 5.31 -6.44 -15.91
N HIS A 125 4.24 -6.56 -16.70
CA HIS A 125 4.28 -7.05 -18.07
C HIS A 125 3.41 -6.18 -18.99
N LEU A 126 3.72 -4.89 -19.09
CA LEU A 126 3.01 -4.00 -20.00
C LEU A 126 3.76 -3.90 -21.34
N PRO A 127 3.03 -3.81 -22.46
CA PRO A 127 3.62 -3.64 -23.77
C PRO A 127 4.33 -2.26 -23.88
N PRO A 128 5.29 -2.11 -24.84
CA PRO A 128 6.11 -0.92 -24.94
C PRO A 128 5.36 0.42 -25.04
N HIS A 129 4.20 0.44 -25.65
CA HIS A 129 3.38 1.65 -25.77
C HIS A 129 2.76 2.11 -24.44
N LEU A 130 2.78 1.26 -23.38
CA LEU A 130 2.34 1.57 -22.02
C LEU A 130 3.52 1.81 -21.05
N ARG A 131 4.69 2.13 -21.59
CA ARG A 131 5.91 2.35 -20.80
C ARG A 131 5.71 3.40 -19.71
N SER A 132 4.96 4.47 -19.97
CA SER A 132 4.66 5.52 -18.98
C SER A 132 3.95 4.94 -17.74
N VAL A 133 2.97 4.05 -17.92
CA VAL A 133 2.26 3.37 -16.84
C VAL A 133 3.18 2.40 -16.09
N ALA A 134 4.02 1.65 -16.82
CA ALA A 134 4.98 0.73 -16.24
C ALA A 134 6.01 1.44 -15.35
N GLU A 135 6.58 2.54 -15.83
CA GLU A 135 7.54 3.36 -15.06
C GLU A 135 6.87 4.01 -13.84
N PHE A 136 5.65 4.50 -13.98
CA PHE A 136 4.88 5.04 -12.86
C PHE A 136 4.67 3.99 -11.76
N THR A 137 4.16 2.81 -12.09
CA THR A 137 3.93 1.74 -11.09
C THR A 137 5.24 1.22 -10.50
N LYS A 138 6.32 1.14 -11.28
CA LYS A 138 7.66 0.80 -10.81
C LYS A 138 8.17 1.83 -9.80
N SER A 139 7.96 3.12 -10.06
CA SER A 139 8.37 4.19 -9.13
C SER A 139 7.67 4.09 -7.78
N LEU A 140 6.38 3.75 -7.76
CA LEU A 140 5.61 3.53 -6.54
C LEU A 140 6.14 2.35 -5.72
N ARG A 141 6.42 1.22 -6.38
CA ARG A 141 7.02 0.05 -5.71
C ARG A 141 8.38 0.37 -5.11
N LYS A 142 9.21 1.12 -5.83
CA LYS A 142 10.52 1.58 -5.31
C LYS A 142 10.35 2.56 -4.14
N GLY A 143 9.37 3.45 -4.20
CA GLY A 143 9.02 4.37 -3.11
C GLY A 143 8.61 3.62 -1.84
N PHE A 144 7.84 2.55 -1.97
CA PHE A 144 7.44 1.72 -0.85
C PHE A 144 8.64 1.02 -0.18
N GLU A 145 9.54 0.42 -0.95
CA GLU A 145 10.78 -0.16 -0.40
C GLU A 145 11.63 0.88 0.35
N GLN A 146 11.71 2.11 -0.19
CA GLN A 146 12.41 3.21 0.47
C GLN A 146 11.75 3.63 1.79
N GLU A 147 10.43 3.55 1.88
CA GLU A 147 9.66 3.82 3.10
C GLU A 147 10.00 2.79 4.19
N LEU A 148 10.00 1.49 3.85
CA LEU A 148 10.44 0.44 4.76
C LEU A 148 11.87 0.68 5.24
N ALA A 149 12.79 1.01 4.32
CA ALA A 149 14.17 1.30 4.65
C ALA A 149 14.30 2.54 5.57
N ARG A 150 13.47 3.56 5.38
CA ARG A 150 13.44 4.75 6.24
C ARG A 150 13.03 4.40 7.67
N ARG A 151 12.00 3.59 7.83
CA ARG A 151 11.54 3.13 9.16
C ARG A 151 12.60 2.28 9.86
N LEU A 152 13.29 1.40 9.12
CA LEU A 152 14.38 0.57 9.65
C LEU A 152 15.58 1.42 10.07
N ARG A 153 15.98 2.43 9.26
CA ARG A 153 17.05 3.37 9.64
C ARG A 153 16.71 4.10 10.93
N LYS A 154 15.45 4.52 11.10
CA LYS A 154 15.01 5.11 12.35
C LYS A 154 15.19 4.13 13.51
N GLY A 155 14.86 2.85 13.35
CA GLY A 155 15.06 1.82 14.37
C GLY A 155 16.53 1.63 14.76
N VAL A 156 17.45 1.72 13.81
CA VAL A 156 18.91 1.70 14.10
C VAL A 156 19.30 2.95 14.90
N SER A 157 18.84 4.12 14.50
CA SER A 157 19.09 5.39 15.17
C SER A 157 18.52 5.43 16.59
N ASP A 158 17.34 4.87 16.82
CA ASP A 158 16.66 4.81 18.10
C ASP A 158 17.22 3.69 19.03
N GLY A 159 18.08 2.81 18.51
CA GLY A 159 18.65 1.67 19.23
C GLY A 159 17.76 0.42 19.29
N ASP A 160 16.65 0.41 18.57
CA ASP A 160 15.72 -0.73 18.46
C ASP A 160 16.31 -1.86 17.61
N LEU A 161 17.15 -1.52 16.63
CA LEU A 161 17.88 -2.44 15.79
C LEU A 161 19.38 -2.38 16.08
N LEU A 162 20.07 -3.50 15.84
CA LEU A 162 21.51 -3.61 16.05
C LEU A 162 22.28 -2.61 15.16
N PRO A 163 23.28 -1.93 15.69
CA PRO A 163 24.26 -1.22 14.87
C PRO A 163 24.88 -2.20 13.84
N GLY A 164 24.93 -1.79 12.58
CA GLY A 164 25.41 -2.65 11.48
C GLY A 164 24.34 -3.51 10.80
N THR A 165 23.05 -3.43 11.20
CA THR A 165 21.96 -4.04 10.45
C THR A 165 21.97 -3.55 9.02
N ASN A 166 22.01 -4.48 8.04
CA ASN A 166 21.85 -4.13 6.63
C ASN A 166 20.41 -3.74 6.30
N VAL A 167 20.09 -2.47 6.54
CA VAL A 167 18.74 -1.90 6.34
C VAL A 167 18.24 -2.09 4.92
N LYS A 168 19.13 -2.02 3.91
CA LYS A 168 18.74 -2.16 2.50
C LYS A 168 18.27 -3.59 2.20
N GLU A 169 19.01 -4.59 2.65
CA GLU A 169 18.64 -5.99 2.46
C GLU A 169 17.36 -6.34 3.22
N LEU A 170 17.24 -5.86 4.46
CA LEU A 170 16.05 -6.11 5.27
C LEU A 170 14.80 -5.46 4.69
N ALA A 171 14.91 -4.24 4.14
CA ALA A 171 13.80 -3.57 3.45
C ALA A 171 13.38 -4.32 2.18
N ALA A 172 14.35 -4.73 1.35
CA ALA A 172 14.09 -5.51 0.15
C ALA A 172 13.44 -6.87 0.48
N TYR A 173 13.88 -7.52 1.56
CA TYR A 173 13.27 -8.77 2.03
C TYR A 173 11.79 -8.58 2.40
N PHE A 174 11.44 -7.60 3.24
CA PHE A 174 10.05 -7.35 3.61
C PHE A 174 9.21 -6.89 2.43
N ASP A 175 9.74 -6.07 1.53
CA ASP A 175 9.05 -5.69 0.28
C ASP A 175 8.74 -6.93 -0.57
N ALA A 176 9.67 -7.87 -0.73
CA ALA A 176 9.46 -9.12 -1.44
C ALA A 176 8.41 -10.00 -0.78
N VAL A 177 8.43 -10.12 0.57
CA VAL A 177 7.42 -10.86 1.33
C VAL A 177 6.02 -10.27 1.10
N ILE A 178 5.87 -8.95 1.22
CA ILE A 178 4.57 -8.27 1.05
C ILE A 178 4.04 -8.44 -0.37
N ARG A 179 4.90 -8.35 -1.38
CA ARG A 179 4.51 -8.60 -2.78
C ARG A 179 4.08 -10.06 -2.99
N GLY A 180 4.83 -11.00 -2.41
CA GLY A 180 4.44 -12.41 -2.42
C GLY A 180 3.08 -12.64 -1.78
N MET A 181 2.82 -12.02 -0.62
CA MET A 181 1.51 -12.09 0.05
C MET A 181 0.38 -11.53 -0.82
N ALA A 182 0.63 -10.47 -1.59
CA ALA A 182 -0.37 -9.90 -2.50
C ALA A 182 -0.74 -10.89 -3.63
N VAL A 183 0.24 -11.63 -4.16
CA VAL A 183 0.01 -12.69 -5.15
C VAL A 183 -0.77 -13.84 -4.51
N HIS A 184 -0.32 -14.35 -3.35
CA HIS A 184 -1.02 -15.42 -2.64
C HIS A 184 -2.49 -15.06 -2.33
N ALA A 185 -2.76 -13.83 -1.92
CA ALA A 185 -4.13 -13.36 -1.68
C ALA A 185 -4.96 -13.38 -2.98
N ARG A 186 -4.37 -12.97 -4.11
CA ARG A 186 -5.03 -13.01 -5.43
C ARG A 186 -5.35 -14.44 -5.85
N ASP A 187 -4.48 -15.41 -5.50
CA ASP A 187 -4.66 -16.83 -5.76
C ASP A 187 -5.61 -17.51 -4.75
N GLY A 188 -6.26 -16.74 -3.88
CA GLY A 188 -7.29 -17.23 -2.95
C GLY A 188 -6.75 -17.65 -1.58
N ALA A 189 -5.52 -17.29 -1.22
CA ALA A 189 -5.02 -17.58 0.13
C ALA A 189 -5.86 -16.86 1.20
N SER A 190 -6.20 -17.61 2.25
CA SER A 190 -6.91 -17.09 3.41
C SER A 190 -6.01 -16.19 4.28
N ARG A 191 -6.63 -15.31 5.09
CA ARG A 191 -5.92 -14.53 6.11
C ARG A 191 -5.01 -15.39 6.99
N LYS A 192 -5.49 -16.58 7.40
CA LYS A 192 -4.72 -17.53 8.23
C LYS A 192 -3.40 -17.95 7.54
N GLN A 193 -3.44 -18.20 6.23
CA GLN A 193 -2.26 -18.56 5.45
C GLN A 193 -1.29 -17.39 5.33
N LEU A 194 -1.78 -16.17 5.05
CA LEU A 194 -0.94 -14.98 5.02
C LEU A 194 -0.29 -14.67 6.37
N LEU A 195 -1.03 -14.82 7.48
CA LEU A 195 -0.47 -14.69 8.84
C LEU A 195 0.63 -15.73 9.13
N ALA A 196 0.54 -16.93 8.55
CA ALA A 196 1.63 -17.91 8.66
C ALA A 196 2.91 -17.41 7.94
N ILE A 197 2.79 -16.79 6.78
CA ILE A 197 3.90 -16.13 6.07
C ILE A 197 4.49 -15.02 6.95
N CYS A 198 3.64 -14.15 7.54
CA CYS A 198 4.09 -13.08 8.43
C CYS A 198 4.95 -13.61 9.59
N ARG A 199 4.49 -14.66 10.28
CA ARG A 199 5.23 -15.28 11.39
C ARG A 199 6.59 -15.83 10.96
N VAL A 200 6.67 -16.44 9.78
CA VAL A 200 7.95 -16.93 9.23
C VAL A 200 8.86 -15.76 8.85
N ALA A 201 8.31 -14.73 8.20
CA ALA A 201 9.06 -13.54 7.81
C ALA A 201 9.69 -12.83 9.02
N MET A 202 8.96 -12.74 10.13
CA MET A 202 9.48 -12.12 11.37
C MET A 202 10.61 -12.92 12.04
N ARG A 203 10.87 -14.18 11.66
CA ARG A 203 12.05 -14.91 12.13
C ARG A 203 13.36 -14.40 11.52
N ALA A 204 13.29 -13.75 10.37
CA ALA A 204 14.43 -13.07 9.75
C ALA A 204 14.79 -11.74 10.43
N TRP A 205 14.02 -11.30 11.42
CA TRP A 205 14.28 -10.07 12.15
C TRP A 205 15.62 -10.16 12.91
N PRO A 206 16.52 -9.17 12.77
CA PRO A 206 17.81 -9.19 13.46
C PRO A 206 17.62 -9.18 14.99
N SER A 207 17.99 -10.25 15.64
CA SER A 207 17.97 -10.36 17.11
C SER A 207 19.39 -10.40 17.65
N ARG A 208 19.60 -9.84 18.85
CA ARG A 208 20.89 -10.02 19.54
C ARG A 208 21.12 -11.51 19.77
N PRO A 209 22.34 -12.06 19.50
CA PRO A 209 22.66 -13.40 19.91
C PRO A 209 22.41 -13.58 21.41
N PHE A 210 21.70 -14.62 21.80
CA PHE A 210 21.54 -14.96 23.20
C PHE A 210 22.93 -15.12 23.84
N GLY A 211 23.28 -14.23 24.80
CA GLY A 211 24.55 -14.37 25.54
C GLY A 211 25.61 -13.29 25.33
N SER A 212 25.39 -12.22 24.57
CA SER A 212 26.32 -11.07 24.61
C SER A 212 26.03 -10.17 25.81
N ASN A 213 26.12 -10.74 27.03
CA ASN A 213 26.28 -9.94 28.23
C ASN A 213 27.58 -9.16 28.09
N GLY A 214 27.46 -7.84 28.10
CA GLY A 214 28.59 -6.91 28.00
C GLY A 214 29.72 -7.32 28.91
N LYS A 215 30.85 -7.64 28.34
CA LYS A 215 32.11 -7.57 29.07
C LYS A 215 32.29 -6.12 29.47
N THR A 216 31.85 -5.80 30.67
CA THR A 216 32.25 -4.59 31.37
C THR A 216 33.76 -4.68 31.46
N THR A 217 34.49 -3.97 30.62
CA THR A 217 35.91 -3.77 30.76
C THR A 217 36.10 -2.97 32.05
N HIS A 218 36.35 -3.70 33.12
CA HIS A 218 36.91 -3.10 34.35
C HIS A 218 38.22 -2.43 33.93
N LYS A 219 38.22 -1.12 33.77
CA LYS A 219 39.44 -0.29 33.78
C LYS A 219 40.16 -0.58 35.09
N ARG A 220 41.23 -1.38 35.00
CA ARG A 220 42.21 -1.48 36.12
C ARG A 220 42.67 -0.06 36.44
N ARG A 221 42.37 0.37 37.64
CA ARG A 221 42.98 1.58 38.25
C ARG A 221 44.50 1.34 38.25
N PRO A 222 45.35 2.33 37.90
CA PRO A 222 46.79 2.27 38.11
C PRO A 222 47.05 2.13 39.60
N ARG A 223 47.89 1.18 40.00
CA ARG A 223 48.46 1.12 41.33
C ARG A 223 49.30 2.39 41.52
N LEU A 224 48.93 3.19 42.51
CA LEU A 224 49.81 4.20 43.04
C LEU A 224 51.06 3.53 43.57
N ALA A 225 52.21 3.98 43.12
CA ALA A 225 53.53 3.56 43.65
C ALA A 225 53.61 4.07 45.10
N ASP A 226 53.98 3.15 46.01
CA ASP A 226 54.33 3.45 47.36
C ASP A 226 55.68 4.19 47.35
N PRO A 227 55.79 5.34 48.03
CA PRO A 227 57.09 5.93 48.30
C PRO A 227 57.44 5.60 49.76
N ASP A 228 58.25 4.53 49.90
CA ASP A 228 59.15 4.39 51.05
C ASP A 228 59.89 3.06 50.96
N LEU A 229 61.19 3.19 50.75
CA LEU A 229 62.21 2.46 51.49
C LEU A 229 63.61 2.80 50.95
N GLY A 230 64.38 3.53 51.82
CA GLY A 230 65.83 3.46 51.91
C GLY A 230 66.70 4.42 51.16
#